data_174172979c2c36dd198aaf062a759d54
#
_entry.id   174172979c2c36dd198aaf062a759d54
#
_cell.length_a   1.000
_cell.length_b   1.000
_cell.length_c   1.000
_cell.angle_alpha   90.00
_cell.angle_beta   90.00
_cell.angle_gamma   90.00
#
_symmetry.space_group_name_H-M   'P 1'
#
loop_
_entity.id
_entity.type
_entity.pdbx_description
1 polymer ?
#
loop_
_entity_poly.entity_id
_entity_poly.type
_entity_poly.pdbx_seq_one_letter_code
_entity_poly.pdbx_strand_id
1 'polypeptide(L)'
;MIERIYIPTVRRCDKQITFENLPKELQERVVMVIEARERHLYSYPCEYLEIPESIVGTWTQLAQTRLFIHKHAGAIKYCVADDDLPIKRRNSKYWTETSNMETSKRYATQEEILLMYETVD
;
A
#
# COMPACT_ATOMS: atom_id res chain seq x y z
N MET A 1 4.84 -2.59 -15.54
CA MET A 1 4.13 -1.63 -14.69
C MET A 1 3.16 -2.34 -13.74
N ILE A 2 3.07 -1.90 -12.50
CA ILE A 2 2.11 -2.43 -11.53
C ILE A 2 0.69 -2.05 -11.95
N GLU A 3 -0.18 -3.05 -12.05
CA GLU A 3 -1.58 -2.83 -12.46
C GLU A 3 -2.52 -2.61 -11.27
N ARG A 4 -2.21 -3.18 -10.12
CA ARG A 4 -2.98 -3.00 -8.89
C ARG A 4 -2.08 -2.85 -7.68
N ILE A 5 -2.52 -2.03 -6.74
CA ILE A 5 -1.87 -1.82 -5.45
C ILE A 5 -2.88 -2.20 -4.38
N TYR A 6 -2.67 -3.34 -3.74
CA TYR A 6 -3.54 -3.79 -2.65
C TYR A 6 -3.05 -3.23 -1.33
N ILE A 7 -3.93 -2.58 -0.60
CA ILE A 7 -3.63 -2.03 0.73
C ILE A 7 -4.52 -2.70 1.76
N PRO A 8 -4.04 -3.76 2.44
CA PRO A 8 -4.78 -4.34 3.55
C PRO A 8 -4.80 -3.36 4.71
N THR A 9 -5.97 -3.12 5.26
CA THR A 9 -6.13 -2.14 6.32
C THR A 9 -7.22 -2.56 7.29
N VAL A 10 -7.00 -2.32 8.58
CA VAL A 10 -7.94 -2.61 9.66
C VAL A 10 -7.95 -1.43 10.62
N ARG A 11 -9.15 -0.90 10.92
CA ARG A 11 -9.34 0.18 11.89
C ARG A 11 -8.61 1.47 11.56
N ARG A 12 -8.40 1.76 10.27
CA ARG A 12 -7.74 3.00 9.82
C ARG A 12 -8.55 3.71 8.74
N CYS A 13 -9.85 3.79 8.94
CA CYS A 13 -10.76 4.38 7.97
C CYS A 13 -10.54 5.88 7.74
N ASP A 14 -9.89 6.55 8.67
CA ASP A 14 -9.65 8.00 8.61
C ASP A 14 -8.19 8.37 8.37
N LYS A 15 -7.29 7.38 8.26
CA LYS A 15 -5.87 7.68 8.15
C LYS A 15 -5.15 6.66 7.27
N GLN A 16 -5.08 6.96 5.98
CA GLN A 16 -4.46 6.10 4.97
C GLN A 16 -3.21 6.79 4.42
N ILE A 17 -2.10 6.69 5.17
CA ILE A 17 -0.85 7.39 4.82
C ILE A 17 -0.33 6.95 3.46
N THR A 18 -0.30 5.66 3.18
CA THR A 18 0.17 5.14 1.90
C THR A 18 -0.67 5.68 0.75
N PHE A 19 -2.01 5.56 0.85
CA PHE A 19 -2.91 6.04 -0.19
C PHE A 19 -2.75 7.55 -0.42
N GLU A 20 -2.72 8.32 0.64
CA GLU A 20 -2.65 9.78 0.56
C GLU A 20 -1.35 10.28 -0.06
N ASN A 21 -0.27 9.50 0.05
CA ASN A 21 1.03 9.85 -0.51
C ASN A 21 1.22 9.40 -1.96
N LEU A 22 0.32 8.55 -2.48
CA LEU A 22 0.42 8.11 -3.87
C LEU A 22 -0.01 9.20 -4.83
N PRO A 23 0.65 9.33 -6.00
CA PRO A 23 0.14 10.16 -7.08
C PRO A 23 -1.24 9.69 -7.52
N LYS A 24 -2.03 10.59 -8.08
CA LYS A 24 -3.41 10.28 -8.49
C LYS A 24 -3.48 9.11 -9.46
N GLU A 25 -2.54 9.02 -10.39
CA GLU A 25 -2.48 7.93 -11.37
C GLU A 25 -2.36 6.56 -10.70
N LEU A 26 -1.66 6.51 -9.56
CA LEU A 26 -1.52 5.27 -8.79
C LEU A 26 -2.68 5.06 -7.84
N GLN A 27 -3.28 6.12 -7.31
CA GLN A 27 -4.48 6.00 -6.48
C GLN A 27 -5.62 5.32 -7.23
N GLU A 28 -5.71 5.52 -8.53
CA GLU A 28 -6.70 4.87 -9.39
C GLU A 28 -6.52 3.36 -9.49
N ARG A 29 -5.34 2.84 -9.14
CA ARG A 29 -5.02 1.41 -9.16
C ARG A 29 -5.12 0.75 -7.79
N VAL A 30 -5.48 1.52 -6.77
CA VAL A 30 -5.55 1.01 -5.40
C VAL A 30 -6.81 0.18 -5.20
N VAL A 31 -6.63 -0.94 -4.50
CA VAL A 31 -7.72 -1.75 -3.96
C VAL A 31 -7.47 -1.87 -2.46
N MET A 32 -8.31 -1.23 -1.66
CA MET A 32 -8.24 -1.40 -0.21
C MET A 32 -8.89 -2.72 0.19
N VAL A 33 -8.14 -3.53 0.93
CA VAL A 33 -8.60 -4.84 1.39
C VAL A 33 -9.03 -4.70 2.85
N ILE A 34 -10.31 -4.81 3.09
CA ILE A 34 -10.92 -4.47 4.37
C ILE A 34 -11.81 -5.59 4.90
N GLU A 35 -12.18 -5.50 6.17
CA GLU A 35 -13.22 -6.35 6.73
C GLU A 35 -14.59 -5.78 6.36
N ALA A 36 -15.53 -6.65 6.01
CA ALA A 36 -16.86 -6.22 5.56
C ALA A 36 -17.56 -5.31 6.58
N ARG A 37 -17.39 -5.57 7.87
CA ARG A 37 -17.98 -4.79 8.96
C ARG A 37 -17.47 -3.35 9.02
N GLU A 38 -16.33 -3.05 8.39
CA GLU A 38 -15.75 -1.71 8.37
C GLU A 38 -16.04 -0.96 7.07
N ARG A 39 -16.65 -1.59 6.08
CA ARG A 39 -16.84 -1.00 4.75
C ARG A 39 -17.50 0.38 4.79
N HIS A 40 -18.52 0.53 5.63
CA HIS A 40 -19.27 1.79 5.75
C HIS A 40 -18.47 2.95 6.32
N LEU A 41 -17.31 2.67 6.93
CA LEU A 41 -16.42 3.67 7.51
C LEU A 41 -15.44 4.26 6.50
N TYR A 42 -15.26 3.61 5.36
CA TYR A 42 -14.28 4.02 4.34
C TYR A 42 -14.95 4.78 3.21
N SER A 43 -14.34 5.90 2.81
CA SER A 43 -14.86 6.75 1.73
C SER A 43 -13.78 7.23 0.76
N TYR A 44 -12.63 6.58 0.74
CA TYR A 44 -11.58 6.91 -0.22
C TYR A 44 -12.00 6.55 -1.65
N PRO A 45 -11.61 7.36 -2.65
CA PRO A 45 -12.01 7.13 -4.05
C PRO A 45 -11.17 6.00 -4.69
N CYS A 46 -11.42 4.77 -4.30
CA CYS A 46 -10.72 3.59 -4.81
C CYS A 46 -11.65 2.38 -4.73
N GLU A 47 -11.20 1.26 -5.31
CA GLU A 47 -11.90 -0.01 -5.15
C GLU A 47 -11.69 -0.58 -3.76
N TYR A 48 -12.65 -1.38 -3.31
CA TYR A 48 -12.61 -2.07 -2.03
C TYR A 48 -12.82 -3.56 -2.24
N LEU A 49 -12.04 -4.36 -1.53
CA LEU A 49 -12.15 -5.81 -1.53
C LEU A 49 -12.36 -6.26 -0.10
N GLU A 50 -13.48 -6.95 0.14
CA GLU A 50 -13.81 -7.45 1.48
C GLU A 50 -13.22 -8.84 1.67
N ILE A 51 -12.48 -9.04 2.76
CA ILE A 51 -11.93 -10.37 3.07
C ILE A 51 -13.05 -11.29 3.55
N PRO A 52 -12.94 -12.60 3.26
CA PRO A 52 -13.96 -13.56 3.70
C PRO A 52 -14.09 -13.60 5.22
N GLU A 53 -15.31 -13.74 5.71
CA GLU A 53 -15.59 -13.84 7.15
C GLU A 53 -14.84 -14.98 7.81
N SER A 54 -14.59 -16.07 7.09
CA SER A 54 -13.85 -17.23 7.62
C SER A 54 -12.42 -16.91 8.01
N ILE A 55 -11.85 -15.82 7.48
CA ILE A 55 -10.49 -15.40 7.80
C ILE A 55 -10.46 -14.41 8.97
N VAL A 56 -11.50 -13.61 9.10
CA VAL A 56 -11.57 -12.51 10.06
C VAL A 56 -11.47 -13.03 11.50
N GLY A 57 -10.54 -12.44 12.28
CA GLY A 57 -10.38 -12.78 13.68
C GLY A 57 -9.54 -14.03 13.94
N THR A 58 -9.07 -14.73 12.90
CA THR A 58 -8.15 -15.85 13.07
C THR A 58 -6.74 -15.34 13.37
N TRP A 59 -5.95 -16.15 14.06
CA TRP A 59 -4.56 -15.75 14.36
C TRP A 59 -3.67 -15.74 13.12
N THR A 60 -4.10 -16.37 12.02
CA THR A 60 -3.41 -16.38 10.74
C THR A 60 -4.01 -15.38 9.74
N GLN A 61 -4.84 -14.45 10.19
CA GLN A 61 -5.55 -13.53 9.31
C GLN A 61 -4.63 -12.81 8.33
N LEU A 62 -3.47 -12.35 8.78
CA LEU A 62 -2.53 -11.62 7.92
C LEU A 62 -2.06 -12.49 6.75
N ALA A 63 -1.62 -13.71 7.02
CA ALA A 63 -1.14 -14.63 5.99
C ALA A 63 -2.26 -15.04 5.04
N GLN A 64 -3.46 -15.31 5.57
CA GLN A 64 -4.60 -15.70 4.76
C GLN A 64 -5.10 -14.55 3.89
N THR A 65 -5.03 -13.33 4.39
CA THR A 65 -5.38 -12.13 3.60
C THR A 65 -4.45 -11.99 2.41
N ARG A 66 -3.15 -12.18 2.60
CA ARG A 66 -2.17 -12.12 1.50
C ARG A 66 -2.43 -13.20 0.44
N LEU A 67 -2.77 -14.40 0.86
CA LEU A 67 -3.14 -15.47 -0.06
C LEU A 67 -4.41 -15.14 -0.82
N PHE A 68 -5.40 -14.58 -0.14
CA PHE A 68 -6.65 -14.14 -0.76
C PHE A 68 -6.40 -13.07 -1.82
N ILE A 69 -5.54 -12.09 -1.54
CA ILE A 69 -5.13 -11.06 -2.51
C ILE A 69 -4.47 -11.71 -3.73
N HIS A 70 -3.56 -12.63 -3.51
CA HIS A 70 -2.87 -13.33 -4.60
C HIS A 70 -3.86 -14.02 -5.54
N LYS A 71 -4.84 -14.70 -4.98
CA LYS A 71 -5.88 -15.39 -5.76
C LYS A 71 -6.78 -14.40 -6.50
N HIS A 72 -7.11 -13.29 -5.86
CA HIS A 72 -7.93 -12.25 -6.49
C HIS A 72 -7.21 -11.58 -7.66
N ALA A 73 -5.91 -11.33 -7.51
CA ALA A 73 -5.11 -10.68 -8.55
C ALA A 73 -4.97 -11.54 -9.80
N GLY A 74 -4.91 -12.85 -9.64
CA GLY A 74 -4.75 -13.75 -10.79
C GLY A 74 -3.41 -13.55 -11.48
N ALA A 75 -3.44 -13.28 -12.79
CA ALA A 75 -2.24 -13.16 -13.62
C ALA A 75 -1.70 -11.74 -13.77
N ILE A 76 -2.35 -10.73 -13.18
CA ILE A 76 -1.90 -9.35 -13.31
C ILE A 76 -0.71 -9.06 -12.39
N LYS A 77 0.06 -8.04 -12.75
CA LYS A 77 1.13 -7.54 -11.88
C LYS A 77 0.55 -6.70 -10.77
N TYR A 78 0.85 -7.04 -9.54
CA TYR A 78 0.33 -6.34 -8.38
C TYR A 78 1.40 -6.19 -7.30
N CYS A 79 1.16 -5.26 -6.39
CA CYS A 79 1.93 -5.19 -5.15
C CYS A 79 0.99 -5.09 -3.96
N VAL A 80 1.52 -5.41 -2.79
CA VAL A 80 0.82 -5.25 -1.52
C VAL A 80 1.61 -4.25 -0.70
N ALA A 81 0.95 -3.19 -0.25
CA ALA A 81 1.58 -2.14 0.55
C ALA A 81 0.84 -2.00 1.86
N ASP A 82 1.58 -1.74 2.94
CA ASP A 82 0.98 -1.42 4.22
C ASP A 82 0.30 -0.05 4.17
N ASP A 83 -0.67 0.19 5.04
CA ASP A 83 -1.47 1.41 5.02
C ASP A 83 -0.78 2.64 5.64
N ASP A 84 0.37 2.45 6.25
CA ASP A 84 1.10 3.48 6.99
C ASP A 84 2.50 3.78 6.45
N LEU A 85 2.71 3.60 5.14
CA LEU A 85 4.01 3.81 4.52
C LEU A 85 4.22 5.25 4.03
N PRO A 86 5.00 6.06 4.73
CA PRO A 86 5.54 7.28 4.14
C PRO A 86 6.70 6.88 3.23
N ILE A 87 6.52 7.01 1.92
CA ILE A 87 7.55 6.60 0.96
C ILE A 87 8.69 7.61 0.98
N LYS A 88 9.90 7.13 1.27
CA LYS A 88 11.09 7.95 1.39
C LYS A 88 12.15 7.52 0.39
N ARG A 89 12.96 8.47 -0.03
CA ARG A 89 14.13 8.23 -0.87
C ARG A 89 15.38 8.49 -0.05
N ARG A 90 16.36 7.61 -0.18
CA ARG A 90 17.65 7.83 0.46
C ARG A 90 18.39 8.99 -0.21
N ASN A 91 18.89 9.92 0.59
CA ASN A 91 19.73 10.99 0.11
C ASN A 91 21.20 10.51 0.14
N SER A 92 21.72 10.11 -1.02
CA SER A 92 23.06 9.51 -1.13
C SER A 92 24.17 10.44 -0.67
N LYS A 93 23.98 11.74 -0.78
CA LYS A 93 24.99 12.72 -0.34
C LYS A 93 25.28 12.59 1.16
N TYR A 94 24.25 12.46 1.97
CA TYR A 94 24.42 12.37 3.42
C TYR A 94 24.72 10.96 3.88
N TRP A 95 24.39 9.97 3.10
CA TRP A 95 24.65 8.58 3.45
C TRP A 95 26.12 8.28 3.67
N THR A 96 26.99 8.81 2.79
CA THR A 96 28.42 8.55 2.87
C THR A 96 29.13 9.41 3.93
N GLU A 97 28.56 10.55 4.28
CA GLU A 97 29.20 11.51 5.20
C GLU A 97 28.89 11.27 6.68
N THR A 98 27.65 10.87 6.96
CA THR A 98 27.16 10.83 8.36
C THR A 98 26.90 9.43 8.89
N SER A 99 26.69 8.46 8.00
CA SER A 99 26.23 7.11 8.37
C SER A 99 24.93 7.11 9.16
N ASN A 100 24.19 8.21 9.15
CA ASN A 100 22.92 8.37 9.87
C ASN A 100 21.75 8.16 8.93
N MET A 101 21.00 7.09 9.14
CA MET A 101 19.86 6.72 8.29
C MET A 101 18.78 7.80 8.26
N GLU A 102 18.51 8.46 9.38
CA GLU A 102 17.45 9.47 9.44
C GLU A 102 17.80 10.72 8.64
N THR A 103 19.04 11.19 8.72
CA THR A 103 19.47 12.36 7.97
C THR A 103 19.72 12.05 6.50
N SER A 104 19.97 10.80 6.14
CA SER A 104 20.23 10.38 4.76
C SER A 104 18.95 10.09 3.97
N LYS A 105 17.77 10.16 4.62
CA LYS A 105 16.48 9.88 3.99
C LYS A 105 15.66 11.15 3.87
N ARG A 106 14.85 11.21 2.83
CA ARG A 106 13.84 12.24 2.66
C ARG A 106 12.58 11.63 2.06
N TYR A 107 11.46 12.32 2.21
CA TYR A 107 10.23 11.86 1.58
C TYR A 107 10.38 11.92 0.05
N ALA A 108 9.93 10.87 -0.61
CA ALA A 108 9.92 10.84 -2.07
C ALA A 108 8.86 11.80 -2.61
N THR A 109 9.15 12.45 -3.73
CA THR A 109 8.15 13.24 -4.44
C THR A 109 7.17 12.32 -5.14
N GLN A 110 6.02 12.86 -5.57
CA GLN A 110 5.03 12.07 -6.30
C GLN A 110 5.58 11.53 -7.62
N GLU A 111 6.42 12.32 -8.30
CA GLU A 111 7.07 11.85 -9.54
C GLU A 111 8.02 10.68 -9.26
N GLU A 112 8.75 10.73 -8.16
CA GLU A 112 9.66 9.64 -7.78
C GLU A 112 8.89 8.37 -7.43
N ILE A 113 7.77 8.50 -6.73
CA ILE A 113 6.92 7.36 -6.41
C ILE A 113 6.34 6.73 -7.68
N LEU A 114 5.85 7.55 -8.59
CA LEU A 114 5.32 7.08 -9.86
C LEU A 114 6.38 6.32 -10.65
N LEU A 115 7.59 6.88 -10.75
CA LEU A 115 8.70 6.23 -11.45
C LEU A 115 9.05 4.88 -10.83
N MET A 116 9.06 4.79 -9.51
CA MET A 116 9.33 3.53 -8.79
C MET A 116 8.35 2.44 -9.20
N TYR A 117 7.05 2.74 -9.23
CA TYR A 117 6.04 1.77 -9.61
C TYR A 117 6.06 1.44 -11.12
N GLU A 118 6.40 2.39 -11.96
CA GLU A 118 6.47 2.17 -13.41
C GLU A 118 7.65 1.27 -13.82
N THR A 119 8.73 1.26 -13.04
CA THR A 119 9.93 0.47 -13.35
C THR A 119 9.87 -0.98 -12.86
N VAL A 120 8.85 -1.34 -12.12
CA VAL A 120 8.67 -2.73 -11.66
C VAL A 120 8.16 -3.60 -12.80
N ASP A 121 8.87 -4.67 -13.05
CA ASP A 121 8.50 -5.67 -14.09
C ASP A 121 7.78 -6.88 -13.51
#